data_1412fdff99a3d9842862449fea864425
#
_entry.id   1412fdff99a3d9842862449fea864425
#
_cell.length_a   1.000
_cell.length_b   1.000
_cell.length_c   1.000
_cell.angle_alpha   90.00
_cell.angle_beta   90.00
_cell.angle_gamma   90.00
#
_symmetry.space_group_name_H-M   'P 1'
#
loop_
_entity.id
_entity.type
_entity.pdbx_description
1 polymer ?
#
loop_
_entity_poly.entity_id
_entity_poly.type
_entity_poly.pdbx_seq_one_letter_code
_entity_poly.pdbx_strand_id
1 'polypeptide(L)'
;MQRITRDKTVPLDQRYKVTEPVAEVALGETFLVETINFRTPVIRTPEDANPETYREREETGPVFVKGIAPGDVIAVHVEAIEPEGHASGGWWDDPKVNSFLEIRDGRVHFPGGLWDNVHFMIGDIYVTPTEPVPNPWDVGGNMDFRDVSAGNALHLKTQREGALLVLGDVHACQGDGEVLGLGAECAANVTVRIEKDETYLPERPMIRKPGGFVAIACRHDYAEARDLAAKDASQILARITGCTEKEAFLYCTTAGHLRNGAIWYVGREEHPPIVVGLEVPTPFLT
;
A
#
# COMPACT_ATOMS: atom_id res chain seq x y z
N MET A 1 -21.26 -10.75 1.11
CA MET A 1 -19.85 -10.27 1.17
C MET A 1 -19.34 -10.47 2.59
N GLN A 2 -18.27 -11.22 2.73
CA GLN A 2 -17.62 -11.41 4.04
C GLN A 2 -17.03 -10.09 4.53
N ARG A 3 -17.08 -9.88 5.86
CA ARG A 3 -16.53 -8.67 6.51
C ARG A 3 -15.50 -9.09 7.55
N ILE A 4 -14.32 -8.53 7.47
CA ILE A 4 -13.23 -8.73 8.42
C ILE A 4 -13.11 -7.45 9.25
N THR A 5 -13.42 -7.57 10.52
CA THR A 5 -13.60 -6.43 11.42
C THR A 5 -12.26 -5.94 12.00
N ARG A 6 -12.18 -4.67 12.32
CA ARG A 6 -10.99 -3.97 12.83
C ARG A 6 -10.48 -4.42 14.19
N ASP A 7 -11.16 -5.36 14.86
CA ASP A 7 -10.66 -6.03 16.05
C ASP A 7 -9.73 -7.20 15.75
N LYS A 8 -9.57 -7.53 14.46
CA LYS A 8 -8.71 -8.60 13.94
C LYS A 8 -7.42 -8.01 13.39
N THR A 9 -6.54 -7.56 14.28
CA THR A 9 -5.36 -6.80 13.92
C THR A 9 -4.05 -7.53 14.15
N VAL A 10 -3.04 -7.11 13.41
CA VAL A 10 -1.63 -7.47 13.58
C VAL A 10 -0.92 -6.25 14.14
N PRO A 11 -0.38 -6.30 15.36
CA PRO A 11 0.44 -5.22 15.91
C PRO A 11 1.70 -4.98 15.09
N LEU A 12 2.18 -3.74 15.05
CA LEU A 12 3.33 -3.32 14.25
C LEU A 12 4.60 -4.15 14.54
N ASP A 13 4.85 -4.49 15.81
CA ASP A 13 6.00 -5.32 16.23
C ASP A 13 5.87 -6.78 15.80
N GLN A 14 4.68 -7.21 15.40
CA GLN A 14 4.36 -8.54 14.84
C GLN A 14 4.21 -8.54 13.32
N ARG A 15 4.45 -7.41 12.66
CA ARG A 15 4.41 -7.31 11.19
C ARG A 15 5.30 -8.41 10.57
N TYR A 16 4.78 -9.05 9.52
CA TYR A 16 5.41 -10.18 8.81
C TYR A 16 5.55 -11.49 9.60
N LYS A 17 5.14 -11.56 10.87
CA LYS A 17 5.36 -12.74 11.73
C LYS A 17 4.08 -13.54 12.00
N VAL A 18 2.92 -12.89 12.00
CA VAL A 18 1.65 -13.55 12.31
C VAL A 18 1.25 -14.46 11.16
N THR A 19 1.01 -15.73 11.45
CA THR A 19 0.66 -16.77 10.46
C THR A 19 -0.70 -17.40 10.70
N GLU A 20 -1.31 -17.18 11.85
CA GLU A 20 -2.66 -17.65 12.15
C GLU A 20 -3.70 -16.74 11.48
N PRO A 21 -4.45 -17.22 10.48
CA PRO A 21 -5.41 -16.39 9.76
C PRO A 21 -6.62 -16.05 10.63
N VAL A 22 -7.07 -14.80 10.54
CA VAL A 22 -8.30 -14.35 11.22
C VAL A 22 -9.55 -14.60 10.39
N ALA A 23 -9.38 -14.88 9.10
CA ALA A 23 -10.44 -15.19 8.16
C ALA A 23 -9.90 -15.99 6.97
N GLU A 24 -10.79 -16.70 6.28
CA GLU A 24 -10.53 -17.38 5.01
C GLU A 24 -11.48 -16.88 3.94
N VAL A 25 -10.97 -16.63 2.74
CA VAL A 25 -11.75 -16.22 1.57
C VAL A 25 -11.45 -17.12 0.38
N ALA A 26 -12.41 -17.24 -0.54
CA ALA A 26 -12.17 -17.93 -1.79
C ALA A 26 -11.46 -17.01 -2.80
N LEU A 27 -10.69 -17.59 -3.72
CA LEU A 27 -10.13 -16.86 -4.84
C LEU A 27 -11.27 -16.28 -5.72
N GLY A 28 -11.17 -14.99 -6.08
CA GLY A 28 -12.20 -14.25 -6.81
C GLY A 28 -13.38 -13.76 -5.95
N GLU A 29 -13.42 -14.12 -4.67
CA GLU A 29 -14.43 -13.59 -3.76
C GLU A 29 -14.15 -12.14 -3.38
N THR A 30 -15.17 -11.28 -3.44
CA THR A 30 -15.10 -9.91 -2.91
C THR A 30 -15.39 -9.92 -1.42
N PHE A 31 -14.52 -9.29 -0.64
CA PHE A 31 -14.69 -9.14 0.81
C PHE A 31 -14.32 -7.74 1.26
N LEU A 32 -14.76 -7.39 2.46
CA LEU A 32 -14.53 -6.08 3.07
C LEU A 32 -13.61 -6.23 4.27
N VAL A 33 -12.62 -5.35 4.35
CA VAL A 33 -11.69 -5.21 5.48
C VAL A 33 -11.91 -3.85 6.13
N GLU A 34 -12.24 -3.85 7.41
CA GLU A 34 -12.27 -2.62 8.21
C GLU A 34 -10.88 -2.28 8.69
N THR A 35 -10.41 -1.05 8.44
CA THR A 35 -9.15 -0.56 8.97
C THR A 35 -9.36 0.40 10.14
N ILE A 36 -8.32 0.63 10.89
CA ILE A 36 -8.26 1.68 11.91
C ILE A 36 -7.54 2.90 11.35
N ASN A 37 -7.78 4.06 11.94
CA ASN A 37 -6.89 5.20 11.79
C ASN A 37 -5.56 4.87 12.50
N PHE A 38 -4.46 5.33 11.96
CA PHE A 38 -3.12 5.10 12.50
C PHE A 38 -3.00 5.38 14.02
N ARG A 39 -3.81 6.29 14.55
CA ARG A 39 -3.66 6.78 15.93
C ARG A 39 -4.85 6.48 16.84
N THR A 40 -6.04 6.34 16.27
CA THR A 40 -7.25 6.00 17.01
C THR A 40 -8.13 5.10 16.15
N PRO A 41 -9.04 4.30 16.71
CA PRO A 41 -9.86 3.42 15.89
C PRO A 41 -10.65 4.15 14.80
N VAL A 42 -11.29 5.27 15.12
CA VAL A 42 -12.03 6.12 14.18
C VAL A 42 -12.07 7.55 14.71
N ILE A 43 -11.75 8.52 13.89
CA ILE A 43 -11.87 9.96 14.22
C ILE A 43 -13.26 10.44 13.81
N ARG A 44 -14.07 10.83 14.77
CA ARG A 44 -15.43 11.40 14.52
C ARG A 44 -15.52 12.88 14.85
N THR A 45 -14.74 13.31 15.84
CA THR A 45 -14.72 14.68 16.35
C THR A 45 -13.29 15.17 16.56
N PRO A 46 -13.04 16.49 16.68
CA PRO A 46 -11.72 17.01 17.00
C PRO A 46 -11.11 16.44 18.29
N GLU A 47 -11.95 16.08 19.27
CA GLU A 47 -11.51 15.51 20.54
C GLU A 47 -10.95 14.09 20.39
N ASP A 48 -11.38 13.34 19.35
CA ASP A 48 -10.84 12.01 19.03
C ASP A 48 -9.39 12.08 18.51
N ALA A 49 -8.99 13.22 17.98
CA ALA A 49 -7.62 13.49 17.54
C ALA A 49 -6.67 13.83 18.70
N ASN A 50 -6.95 13.34 19.92
CA ASN A 50 -6.15 13.60 21.10
C ASN A 50 -4.96 12.63 21.17
N PRO A 51 -3.71 13.13 21.29
CA PRO A 51 -2.53 12.29 21.41
C PRO A 51 -2.49 11.39 22.64
N GLU A 52 -3.26 11.69 23.71
CA GLU A 52 -3.33 10.85 24.91
C GLU A 52 -4.09 9.53 24.66
N THR A 53 -4.86 9.43 23.58
CA THR A 53 -5.60 8.22 23.20
C THR A 53 -4.83 7.35 22.20
N TYR A 54 -3.57 7.63 21.98
CA TYR A 54 -2.70 6.97 21.03
C TYR A 54 -2.66 5.46 21.23
N ARG A 55 -2.89 4.72 20.15
CA ARG A 55 -2.57 3.30 20.05
C ARG A 55 -1.38 3.11 19.13
N GLU A 56 -0.66 2.01 19.31
CA GLU A 56 0.28 1.56 18.31
C GLU A 56 -0.49 1.23 17.03
N ARG A 57 0.13 1.49 15.88
CA ARG A 57 -0.39 1.15 14.58
C ARG A 57 -0.65 -0.35 14.48
N GLU A 58 -1.77 -0.71 13.92
CA GLU A 58 -2.18 -2.08 13.70
C GLU A 58 -2.83 -2.19 12.32
N GLU A 59 -2.51 -3.25 11.58
CA GLU A 59 -3.15 -3.59 10.31
C GLU A 59 -4.13 -4.75 10.50
N THR A 60 -5.16 -4.83 9.66
CA THR A 60 -6.19 -5.88 9.74
C THR A 60 -5.79 -7.12 8.95
N GLY A 61 -5.86 -8.28 9.55
CA GLY A 61 -5.50 -9.57 8.97
C GLY A 61 -4.81 -10.50 9.98
N PRO A 62 -4.12 -11.57 9.54
CA PRO A 62 -3.96 -12.02 8.14
C PRO A 62 -5.22 -12.72 7.59
N VAL A 63 -5.43 -12.58 6.29
CA VAL A 63 -6.51 -13.25 5.56
C VAL A 63 -5.93 -14.37 4.71
N PHE A 64 -6.43 -15.59 4.92
CA PHE A 64 -6.04 -16.76 4.12
C PHE A 64 -6.85 -16.80 2.82
N VAL A 65 -6.19 -16.88 1.67
CA VAL A 65 -6.81 -16.97 0.35
C VAL A 65 -6.70 -18.41 -0.16
N LYS A 66 -7.84 -19.10 -0.25
CA LYS A 66 -7.88 -20.51 -0.69
C LYS A 66 -7.37 -20.67 -2.11
N GLY A 67 -6.53 -21.68 -2.34
CA GLY A 67 -6.00 -22.01 -3.66
C GLY A 67 -4.74 -21.26 -4.07
N ILE A 68 -4.16 -20.46 -3.18
CA ILE A 68 -2.88 -19.79 -3.40
C ILE A 68 -1.76 -20.62 -2.77
N ALA A 69 -0.73 -20.92 -3.57
CA ALA A 69 0.47 -21.63 -3.17
C ALA A 69 1.69 -20.71 -3.05
N PRO A 70 2.74 -21.12 -2.32
CA PRO A 70 4.02 -20.41 -2.31
C PRO A 70 4.58 -20.22 -3.72
N GLY A 71 4.99 -19.01 -4.07
CA GLY A 71 5.51 -18.63 -5.38
C GLY A 71 4.47 -18.12 -6.37
N ASP A 72 3.18 -18.28 -6.07
CA ASP A 72 2.12 -17.65 -6.85
C ASP A 72 2.21 -16.13 -6.75
N VAL A 73 1.70 -15.44 -7.75
CA VAL A 73 1.47 -14.00 -7.69
C VAL A 73 -0.03 -13.76 -7.57
N ILE A 74 -0.42 -12.97 -6.59
CA ILE A 74 -1.80 -12.52 -6.43
C ILE A 74 -1.97 -11.10 -6.94
N ALA A 75 -3.12 -10.80 -7.55
CA ALA A 75 -3.58 -9.46 -7.86
C ALA A 75 -4.68 -9.09 -6.87
N VAL A 76 -4.39 -8.14 -5.99
CA VAL A 76 -5.34 -7.57 -5.04
C VAL A 76 -6.02 -6.38 -5.71
N HIS A 77 -7.23 -6.59 -6.22
CA HIS A 77 -8.06 -5.53 -6.80
C HIS A 77 -8.67 -4.70 -5.68
N VAL A 78 -8.34 -3.44 -5.61
CA VAL A 78 -8.98 -2.48 -4.71
C VAL A 78 -10.25 -1.99 -5.39
N GLU A 79 -11.41 -2.49 -4.97
CA GLU A 79 -12.70 -2.15 -5.60
C GLU A 79 -13.27 -0.84 -5.05
N ALA A 80 -13.16 -0.63 -3.73
CA ALA A 80 -13.59 0.60 -3.06
C ALA A 80 -12.80 0.86 -1.78
N ILE A 81 -12.67 2.13 -1.43
CA ILE A 81 -12.19 2.59 -0.13
C ILE A 81 -13.18 3.62 0.37
N GLU A 82 -13.94 3.28 1.40
CA GLU A 82 -14.98 4.14 1.97
C GLU A 82 -14.52 4.60 3.36
N PRO A 83 -14.23 5.90 3.56
CA PRO A 83 -13.75 6.40 4.84
C PRO A 83 -14.80 6.25 5.93
N GLU A 84 -14.36 6.01 7.15
CA GLU A 84 -15.20 6.05 8.33
C GLU A 84 -14.75 7.19 9.24
N GLY A 85 -15.58 8.23 9.33
CA GLY A 85 -15.27 9.45 10.06
C GLY A 85 -14.38 10.41 9.28
N HIS A 86 -13.42 11.02 9.98
CA HIS A 86 -12.52 12.04 9.48
C HIS A 86 -11.07 11.55 9.52
N ALA A 87 -10.15 12.36 9.03
CA ALA A 87 -8.74 12.05 9.07
C ALA A 87 -8.02 12.75 10.22
N SER A 88 -6.83 12.27 10.52
CA SER A 88 -5.86 12.96 11.37
C SER A 88 -4.54 13.14 10.62
N GLY A 89 -3.86 14.24 10.88
CA GLY A 89 -2.50 14.48 10.47
C GLY A 89 -1.67 14.87 11.68
N GLY A 90 -0.38 15.02 11.52
CA GLY A 90 0.46 15.43 12.62
C GLY A 90 1.79 16.00 12.14
N TRP A 91 2.51 16.56 13.08
CA TRP A 91 3.88 16.96 12.89
C TRP A 91 4.77 15.81 13.37
N TRP A 92 5.61 15.34 12.51
CA TRP A 92 6.45 14.19 12.82
C TRP A 92 7.49 14.48 13.93
N ASP A 93 7.92 15.75 14.05
CA ASP A 93 8.83 16.25 15.08
C ASP A 93 8.14 16.52 16.42
N ASP A 94 6.80 16.56 16.44
CA ASP A 94 6.01 16.61 17.66
C ASP A 94 4.83 15.63 17.58
N PRO A 95 5.02 14.37 18.02
CA PRO A 95 3.97 13.36 17.98
C PRO A 95 2.76 13.71 18.87
N LYS A 96 2.85 14.74 19.71
CA LYS A 96 1.74 15.24 20.52
C LYS A 96 0.83 16.18 19.73
N VAL A 97 1.28 16.72 18.61
CA VAL A 97 0.47 17.60 17.76
C VAL A 97 -0.28 16.74 16.75
N ASN A 98 -1.50 16.40 17.10
CA ASN A 98 -2.47 15.84 16.17
C ASN A 98 -3.37 16.93 15.65
N SER A 99 -3.53 16.98 14.33
CA SER A 99 -4.51 17.83 13.69
C SER A 99 -5.71 17.01 13.26
N PHE A 100 -6.89 17.42 13.68
CA PHE A 100 -8.13 16.95 13.10
C PHE A 100 -8.23 17.47 11.66
N LEU A 101 -8.43 16.58 10.72
CA LEU A 101 -8.56 16.88 9.30
C LEU A 101 -9.98 16.49 8.85
N GLU A 102 -10.83 17.48 8.67
CA GLU A 102 -12.23 17.25 8.28
C GLU A 102 -12.30 16.73 6.84
N ILE A 103 -12.94 15.59 6.64
CA ILE A 103 -13.32 15.10 5.31
C ILE A 103 -14.74 15.58 5.03
N ARG A 104 -14.90 16.46 4.03
CA ARG A 104 -16.18 17.03 3.63
C ARG A 104 -16.17 17.42 2.15
N ASP A 105 -17.29 17.21 1.48
CA ASP A 105 -17.50 17.59 0.07
C ASP A 105 -16.40 17.08 -0.89
N GLY A 106 -15.92 15.85 -0.65
CA GLY A 106 -14.85 15.23 -1.44
C GLY A 106 -13.46 15.86 -1.22
N ARG A 107 -13.26 16.53 -0.08
CA ARG A 107 -12.01 17.22 0.28
C ARG A 107 -11.57 16.89 1.69
N VAL A 108 -10.27 16.97 1.90
CA VAL A 108 -9.61 17.00 3.20
C VAL A 108 -9.31 18.46 3.51
N HIS A 109 -9.79 18.95 4.64
CA HIS A 109 -9.58 20.33 5.10
C HIS A 109 -8.47 20.37 6.16
N PHE A 110 -7.45 21.18 5.92
CA PHE A 110 -6.30 21.37 6.79
C PHE A 110 -6.41 22.68 7.59
N PRO A 111 -5.65 22.80 8.71
CA PRO A 111 -5.51 24.07 9.41
C PRO A 111 -5.07 25.20 8.47
N GLY A 112 -5.49 26.43 8.79
CA GLY A 112 -5.17 27.61 7.99
C GLY A 112 -6.02 27.79 6.72
N GLY A 113 -7.10 27.02 6.56
CA GLY A 113 -8.02 27.13 5.43
C GLY A 113 -7.52 26.44 4.14
N LEU A 114 -6.50 25.62 4.24
CA LEU A 114 -5.99 24.81 3.13
C LEU A 114 -6.91 23.60 2.91
N TRP A 115 -6.92 23.06 1.70
CA TRP A 115 -7.65 21.83 1.38
C TRP A 115 -7.04 21.14 0.17
N ASP A 116 -7.27 19.82 0.06
CA ASP A 116 -6.99 19.04 -1.13
C ASP A 116 -8.17 18.09 -1.41
N ASN A 117 -8.28 17.60 -2.63
CA ASN A 117 -9.26 16.58 -2.96
C ASN A 117 -8.89 15.25 -2.29
N VAL A 118 -9.91 14.49 -1.88
CA VAL A 118 -9.68 13.13 -1.39
C VAL A 118 -9.09 12.27 -2.52
N HIS A 119 -8.10 11.47 -2.15
CA HIS A 119 -7.54 10.41 -2.96
C HIS A 119 -7.21 9.25 -2.02
N PHE A 120 -8.23 8.46 -1.68
CA PHE A 120 -8.04 7.36 -0.73
C PHE A 120 -7.10 6.31 -1.27
N MET A 121 -6.14 5.91 -0.44
CA MET A 121 -5.15 4.89 -0.75
C MET A 121 -4.82 4.05 0.49
N ILE A 122 -4.24 2.88 0.27
CA ILE A 122 -3.77 1.97 1.32
C ILE A 122 -2.26 2.16 1.45
N GLY A 123 -1.79 2.62 2.60
CA GLY A 123 -0.36 2.83 2.89
C GLY A 123 0.35 1.51 3.14
N ASP A 124 -0.26 0.64 3.94
CA ASP A 124 0.34 -0.64 4.30
C ASP A 124 -0.50 -1.83 3.81
N ILE A 125 0.12 -2.64 2.97
CA ILE A 125 -0.48 -3.89 2.46
C ILE A 125 0.62 -4.88 2.09
N TYR A 126 0.55 -6.10 2.62
CA TYR A 126 1.55 -7.13 2.38
C TYR A 126 0.98 -8.55 2.46
N VAL A 127 1.75 -9.51 1.97
CA VAL A 127 1.56 -10.94 2.23
C VAL A 127 2.64 -11.43 3.21
N THR A 128 2.26 -12.30 4.15
CA THR A 128 3.21 -12.75 5.18
C THR A 128 4.32 -13.62 4.57
N PRO A 129 5.60 -13.23 4.71
CA PRO A 129 6.72 -13.98 4.14
C PRO A 129 7.07 -15.23 4.95
N THR A 130 7.98 -16.05 4.40
CA THR A 130 8.67 -17.11 5.15
C THR A 130 9.95 -16.56 5.76
N GLU A 131 10.26 -16.98 6.97
CA GLU A 131 11.51 -16.65 7.63
C GLU A 131 12.67 -17.57 7.14
N PRO A 132 13.90 -17.10 7.02
CA PRO A 132 14.33 -15.71 7.09
C PRO A 132 14.07 -14.95 5.79
N VAL A 133 13.70 -13.67 5.89
CA VAL A 133 13.43 -12.82 4.73
C VAL A 133 14.61 -11.88 4.51
N PRO A 134 15.34 -11.98 3.40
CA PRO A 134 16.43 -11.05 3.10
C PRO A 134 15.96 -9.60 3.00
N ASN A 135 14.79 -9.39 2.38
CA ASN A 135 14.11 -8.11 2.27
C ASN A 135 12.60 -8.31 2.46
N PRO A 136 12.07 -8.09 3.66
CA PRO A 136 10.64 -8.27 3.92
C PRO A 136 9.75 -7.38 3.02
N TRP A 137 10.26 -6.25 2.57
CA TRP A 137 9.54 -5.32 1.68
C TRP A 137 9.30 -5.84 0.25
N ASP A 138 9.93 -6.92 -0.17
CA ASP A 138 9.66 -7.53 -1.48
C ASP A 138 8.28 -8.21 -1.53
N VAL A 139 7.60 -8.35 -0.40
CA VAL A 139 6.22 -8.87 -0.28
C VAL A 139 5.17 -7.78 0.01
N GLY A 140 5.52 -6.52 -0.16
CA GLY A 140 4.72 -5.37 0.23
C GLY A 140 5.04 -4.89 1.64
N GLY A 141 4.19 -4.06 2.21
CA GLY A 141 4.33 -3.44 3.51
C GLY A 141 3.92 -1.98 3.48
N ASN A 142 4.55 -1.17 4.31
CA ASN A 142 4.34 0.27 4.39
C ASN A 142 4.96 0.97 3.18
N MET A 143 4.30 0.84 2.04
CA MET A 143 4.80 1.42 0.80
C MET A 143 4.41 2.87 0.63
N ASP A 144 3.30 3.28 1.22
CA ASP A 144 2.72 4.62 1.10
C ASP A 144 2.69 5.11 -0.35
N PHE A 145 2.27 4.20 -1.23
CA PHE A 145 2.25 4.44 -2.66
C PHE A 145 0.84 4.81 -3.13
N ARG A 146 0.65 6.06 -3.56
CA ARG A 146 -0.67 6.64 -3.89
C ARG A 146 -1.54 5.80 -4.80
N ASP A 147 -0.95 5.04 -5.71
CA ASP A 147 -1.70 4.24 -6.68
C ASP A 147 -2.22 2.91 -6.09
N VAL A 148 -1.96 2.58 -4.80
CA VAL A 148 -2.67 1.50 -4.10
C VAL A 148 -4.06 2.01 -3.71
N SER A 149 -4.89 2.26 -4.69
CA SER A 149 -6.18 2.96 -4.60
C SER A 149 -7.28 2.26 -5.40
N ALA A 150 -8.52 2.67 -5.17
CA ALA A 150 -9.69 2.08 -5.84
C ALA A 150 -9.56 2.15 -7.37
N GLY A 151 -9.93 1.06 -8.04
CA GLY A 151 -9.82 0.90 -9.49
C GLY A 151 -8.47 0.33 -9.98
N ASN A 152 -7.49 0.18 -9.10
CA ASN A 152 -6.20 -0.41 -9.39
C ASN A 152 -6.06 -1.81 -8.78
N ALA A 153 -5.04 -2.56 -9.20
CA ALA A 153 -4.71 -3.85 -8.64
C ALA A 153 -3.23 -3.90 -8.21
N LEU A 154 -2.99 -4.25 -6.96
CA LEU A 154 -1.65 -4.49 -6.44
C LEU A 154 -1.28 -5.96 -6.63
N HIS A 155 -0.16 -6.22 -7.29
CA HIS A 155 0.38 -7.56 -7.50
C HIS A 155 1.49 -7.84 -6.50
N LEU A 156 1.36 -8.96 -5.78
CA LEU A 156 2.31 -9.40 -4.75
C LEU A 156 2.68 -10.86 -4.98
N LYS A 157 3.98 -11.17 -4.93
CA LYS A 157 4.48 -12.55 -4.98
C LYS A 157 4.39 -13.18 -3.60
N THR A 158 3.68 -14.30 -3.51
CA THR A 158 3.44 -14.99 -2.24
C THR A 158 4.59 -15.92 -1.88
N GLN A 159 4.83 -16.10 -0.59
CA GLN A 159 5.83 -17.04 -0.07
C GLN A 159 5.21 -18.15 0.79
N ARG A 160 3.92 -18.01 1.14
CA ARG A 160 3.18 -18.98 1.97
C ARG A 160 1.91 -19.42 1.29
N GLU A 161 1.44 -20.60 1.65
CA GLU A 161 0.10 -21.04 1.31
C GLU A 161 -0.94 -20.04 1.83
N GLY A 162 -1.93 -19.74 1.01
CA GLY A 162 -2.98 -18.78 1.33
C GLY A 162 -2.54 -17.33 1.38
N ALA A 163 -1.32 -17.01 0.94
CA ALA A 163 -0.76 -15.65 0.92
C ALA A 163 -0.66 -14.97 2.30
N LEU A 164 -1.68 -15.10 3.15
CA LEU A 164 -1.82 -14.42 4.45
C LEU A 164 -1.76 -12.89 4.30
N LEU A 165 -2.76 -12.34 3.60
CA LEU A 165 -2.88 -10.92 3.29
C LEU A 165 -3.20 -10.11 4.53
N VAL A 166 -2.46 -9.01 4.72
CA VAL A 166 -2.69 -7.99 5.76
C VAL A 166 -2.77 -6.64 5.08
N LEU A 167 -3.68 -5.77 5.52
CA LEU A 167 -3.77 -4.39 5.04
C LEU A 167 -4.27 -3.42 6.12
N GLY A 168 -3.85 -2.17 6.00
CA GLY A 168 -4.22 -1.09 6.91
C GLY A 168 -3.69 0.25 6.44
N ASP A 169 -3.61 1.21 7.37
CA ASP A 169 -2.97 2.49 7.10
C ASP A 169 -3.57 3.22 5.91
N VAL A 170 -4.86 3.49 5.97
CA VAL A 170 -5.56 4.18 4.89
C VAL A 170 -5.41 5.68 5.03
N HIS A 171 -5.02 6.34 3.94
CA HIS A 171 -4.91 7.79 3.86
C HIS A 171 -6.06 8.37 3.01
N ALA A 172 -6.63 9.47 3.46
CA ALA A 172 -7.62 10.23 2.70
C ALA A 172 -6.97 11.05 1.58
N CYS A 173 -5.73 11.47 1.76
CA CYS A 173 -4.83 12.01 0.74
C CYS A 173 -3.38 11.95 1.23
N GLN A 174 -2.46 11.92 0.27
CA GLN A 174 -1.02 11.92 0.50
C GLN A 174 -0.31 12.45 -0.75
N GLY A 175 0.75 13.21 -0.58
CA GLY A 175 1.68 13.57 -1.65
C GLY A 175 2.69 12.44 -1.92
N ASP A 176 3.19 12.33 -3.15
CA ASP A 176 4.30 11.42 -3.46
C ASP A 176 5.49 11.68 -2.52
N GLY A 177 6.01 10.62 -1.93
CA GLY A 177 7.13 10.67 -0.99
C GLY A 177 6.74 10.68 0.47
N GLU A 178 5.50 11.04 0.80
CA GLU A 178 5.05 11.19 2.20
C GLU A 178 6.13 11.85 3.08
N VAL A 179 6.67 12.96 2.59
CA VAL A 179 7.98 13.51 2.98
C VAL A 179 8.13 13.78 4.49
N LEU A 180 7.04 14.05 5.19
CA LEU A 180 7.02 14.26 6.64
C LEU A 180 6.60 13.00 7.43
N GLY A 181 6.37 11.88 6.74
CA GLY A 181 6.13 10.56 7.32
C GLY A 181 4.74 10.36 7.92
N LEU A 182 3.76 11.14 7.48
CA LEU A 182 2.34 10.99 7.81
C LEU A 182 1.48 11.53 6.68
N GLY A 183 0.54 10.71 6.19
CA GLY A 183 -0.53 11.13 5.31
C GLY A 183 -1.69 11.78 6.09
N ALA A 184 -2.82 11.93 5.43
CA ALA A 184 -4.08 12.22 6.10
C ALA A 184 -4.71 10.89 6.54
N GLU A 185 -4.33 10.42 7.71
CA GLU A 185 -4.66 9.11 8.26
C GLU A 185 -6.15 8.96 8.52
N CYS A 186 -6.79 7.90 8.03
CA CYS A 186 -8.20 7.67 8.30
C CYS A 186 -8.56 6.18 8.45
N ALA A 187 -9.58 5.90 9.24
CA ALA A 187 -10.22 4.58 9.24
C ALA A 187 -11.08 4.44 7.98
N ALA A 188 -11.14 3.23 7.42
CA ALA A 188 -11.93 2.98 6.23
C ALA A 188 -12.49 1.55 6.19
N ASN A 189 -13.49 1.37 5.35
CA ASN A 189 -13.96 0.09 4.85
C ASN A 189 -13.34 -0.12 3.47
N VAL A 190 -12.43 -1.08 3.36
CA VAL A 190 -11.71 -1.39 2.12
C VAL A 190 -12.33 -2.64 1.50
N THR A 191 -12.89 -2.50 0.30
CA THR A 191 -13.44 -3.63 -0.47
C THR A 191 -12.40 -4.12 -1.46
N VAL A 192 -12.03 -5.39 -1.35
CA VAL A 192 -11.02 -6.02 -2.20
C VAL A 192 -11.50 -7.35 -2.75
N ARG A 193 -10.91 -7.73 -3.88
CA ARG A 193 -11.06 -9.05 -4.51
C ARG A 193 -9.68 -9.53 -4.93
N ILE A 194 -9.39 -10.80 -4.71
CA ILE A 194 -8.09 -11.38 -5.00
C ILE A 194 -8.20 -12.38 -6.14
N GLU A 195 -7.34 -12.22 -7.14
CA GLU A 195 -7.17 -13.15 -8.24
C GLU A 195 -5.72 -13.65 -8.30
N LYS A 196 -5.50 -14.79 -8.95
CA LYS A 196 -4.15 -15.24 -9.29
C LYS A 196 -3.70 -14.54 -10.56
N ASP A 197 -2.52 -13.93 -10.55
CA ASP A 197 -1.93 -13.34 -11.75
C ASP A 197 -1.05 -14.35 -12.46
N GLU A 198 -1.29 -14.52 -13.76
CA GLU A 198 -0.50 -15.35 -14.66
C GLU A 198 0.14 -14.53 -15.80
N THR A 199 -0.04 -13.22 -15.79
CA THR A 199 0.35 -12.31 -16.87
C THR A 199 1.61 -11.51 -16.56
N TYR A 200 1.55 -10.74 -15.48
CA TYR A 200 2.63 -9.80 -15.11
C TYR A 200 3.76 -10.50 -14.38
N LEU A 201 3.44 -11.38 -13.43
CA LEU A 201 4.36 -12.18 -12.63
C LEU A 201 5.56 -11.38 -12.08
N PRO A 202 5.33 -10.28 -11.38
CA PRO A 202 6.41 -9.47 -10.82
C PRO A 202 7.14 -10.20 -9.69
N GLU A 203 8.43 -9.92 -9.53
CA GLU A 203 9.23 -10.41 -8.39
C GLU A 203 9.02 -9.57 -7.14
N ARG A 204 8.67 -8.29 -7.28
CA ARG A 204 8.40 -7.30 -6.23
C ARG A 204 7.04 -6.64 -6.46
N PRO A 205 6.52 -5.86 -5.51
CA PRO A 205 5.22 -5.24 -5.67
C PRO A 205 5.08 -4.46 -6.99
N MET A 206 3.94 -4.62 -7.64
CA MET A 206 3.60 -3.91 -8.87
C MET A 206 2.13 -3.49 -8.81
N ILE A 207 1.82 -2.29 -9.24
CA ILE A 207 0.45 -1.80 -9.38
C ILE A 207 0.07 -1.80 -10.85
N ARG A 208 -1.02 -2.49 -11.20
CA ARG A 208 -1.69 -2.34 -12.49
C ARG A 208 -2.75 -1.26 -12.35
N LYS A 209 -2.75 -0.31 -13.27
CA LYS A 209 -3.70 0.82 -13.32
C LYS A 209 -4.18 1.06 -14.74
N PRO A 210 -5.27 1.79 -14.96
CA PRO A 210 -5.68 2.20 -16.29
C PRO A 210 -4.55 2.90 -17.03
N GLY A 211 -4.22 2.40 -18.24
CA GLY A 211 -3.19 2.97 -19.10
C GLY A 211 -1.74 2.59 -18.78
N GLY A 212 -1.49 1.71 -17.80
CA GLY A 212 -0.13 1.28 -17.50
C GLY A 212 0.05 0.49 -16.20
N PHE A 213 1.28 0.44 -15.75
CA PHE A 213 1.64 -0.18 -14.47
C PHE A 213 2.76 0.59 -13.77
N VAL A 214 2.95 0.31 -12.50
CA VAL A 214 4.08 0.83 -11.69
C VAL A 214 4.81 -0.36 -11.08
N ALA A 215 6.07 -0.56 -11.40
CA ALA A 215 6.94 -1.50 -10.70
C ALA A 215 7.55 -0.80 -9.49
N ILE A 216 7.47 -1.44 -8.31
CA ILE A 216 7.87 -0.83 -7.03
C ILE A 216 9.02 -1.63 -6.43
N ALA A 217 10.01 -0.91 -5.93
CA ALA A 217 11.08 -1.48 -5.12
C ALA A 217 11.28 -0.65 -3.84
N CYS A 218 11.67 -1.36 -2.78
CA CYS A 218 11.83 -0.77 -1.46
C CYS A 218 13.20 -1.18 -0.90
N ARG A 219 14.07 -0.21 -0.63
CA ARG A 219 15.44 -0.42 -0.12
C ARG A 219 15.84 0.73 0.82
N HIS A 220 16.92 0.56 1.55
CA HIS A 220 17.47 1.65 2.38
C HIS A 220 18.22 2.70 1.55
N ASP A 221 18.63 2.38 0.32
CA ASP A 221 19.29 3.31 -0.60
C ASP A 221 18.38 3.65 -1.77
N TYR A 222 18.23 4.95 -2.06
CA TYR A 222 17.37 5.45 -3.13
C TYR A 222 17.82 4.97 -4.52
N ALA A 223 19.13 4.95 -4.77
CA ALA A 223 19.63 4.52 -6.07
C ALA A 223 19.40 3.03 -6.28
N GLU A 224 19.58 2.22 -5.24
CA GLU A 224 19.27 0.78 -5.29
C GLU A 224 17.79 0.54 -5.55
N ALA A 225 16.89 1.23 -4.82
CA ALA A 225 15.45 1.10 -5.02
C ALA A 225 15.04 1.51 -6.45
N ARG A 226 15.54 2.65 -6.93
CA ARG A 226 15.31 3.13 -8.31
C ARG A 226 15.76 2.12 -9.36
N ASP A 227 16.97 1.61 -9.24
CA ASP A 227 17.55 0.70 -10.23
C ASP A 227 16.80 -0.64 -10.27
N LEU A 228 16.36 -1.14 -9.11
CA LEU A 228 15.51 -2.32 -9.03
C LEU A 228 14.12 -2.08 -9.63
N ALA A 229 13.46 -0.96 -9.33
CA ALA A 229 12.18 -0.62 -9.93
C ALA A 229 12.27 -0.52 -11.46
N ALA A 230 13.36 0.08 -11.99
CA ALA A 230 13.60 0.17 -13.43
C ALA A 230 13.86 -1.19 -14.07
N LYS A 231 14.61 -2.04 -13.42
CA LYS A 231 14.86 -3.43 -13.87
C LYS A 231 13.56 -4.22 -13.93
N ASP A 232 12.78 -4.21 -12.85
CA ASP A 232 11.52 -4.94 -12.78
C ASP A 232 10.51 -4.44 -13.81
N ALA A 233 10.40 -3.13 -13.98
CA ALA A 233 9.54 -2.54 -15.00
C ALA A 233 9.91 -3.01 -16.41
N SER A 234 11.21 -3.07 -16.72
CA SER A 234 11.69 -3.55 -18.02
C SER A 234 11.38 -5.03 -18.24
N GLN A 235 11.56 -5.86 -17.23
CA GLN A 235 11.26 -7.29 -17.28
C GLN A 235 9.76 -7.55 -17.44
N ILE A 236 8.94 -6.84 -16.68
CA ILE A 236 7.48 -6.92 -16.80
C ILE A 236 7.05 -6.49 -18.21
N LEU A 237 7.54 -5.35 -18.70
CA LEU A 237 7.19 -4.86 -20.04
C LEU A 237 7.60 -5.83 -21.14
N ALA A 238 8.82 -6.38 -21.07
CA ALA A 238 9.30 -7.39 -22.02
C ALA A 238 8.40 -8.64 -22.02
N ARG A 239 7.99 -9.11 -20.84
CA ARG A 239 7.09 -10.26 -20.67
C ARG A 239 5.74 -10.03 -21.34
N ILE A 240 5.08 -8.91 -21.03
CA ILE A 240 3.70 -8.68 -21.50
C ILE A 240 3.61 -8.25 -22.97
N THR A 241 4.72 -7.80 -23.57
CA THR A 241 4.76 -7.37 -24.99
C THR A 241 5.49 -8.35 -25.90
N GLY A 242 6.33 -9.23 -25.36
CA GLY A 242 7.22 -10.11 -26.12
C GLY A 242 8.45 -9.41 -26.74
N CYS A 243 8.69 -8.14 -26.43
CA CYS A 243 9.91 -7.45 -26.85
C CYS A 243 11.13 -7.90 -26.01
N THR A 244 12.32 -7.56 -26.46
CA THR A 244 13.54 -7.83 -25.67
C THR A 244 13.64 -6.92 -24.45
N GLU A 245 14.34 -7.34 -23.39
CA GLU A 245 14.58 -6.50 -22.21
C GLU A 245 15.28 -5.18 -22.58
N LYS A 246 16.13 -5.15 -23.59
CA LYS A 246 16.80 -3.92 -24.07
C LYS A 246 15.81 -2.93 -24.67
N GLU A 247 14.86 -3.42 -25.48
CA GLU A 247 13.80 -2.58 -26.07
C GLU A 247 12.85 -2.09 -24.98
N ALA A 248 12.46 -2.96 -24.03
CA ALA A 248 11.68 -2.59 -22.86
C ALA A 248 12.38 -1.52 -22.02
N PHE A 249 13.68 -1.68 -21.76
CA PHE A 249 14.48 -0.72 -21.00
C PHE A 249 14.56 0.64 -21.72
N LEU A 250 14.74 0.64 -23.03
CA LEU A 250 14.71 1.87 -23.84
C LEU A 250 13.37 2.59 -23.70
N TYR A 251 12.26 1.85 -23.77
CA TYR A 251 10.92 2.41 -23.59
C TYR A 251 10.73 2.95 -22.18
N CYS A 252 11.07 2.17 -21.15
CA CYS A 252 11.01 2.59 -19.75
C CYS A 252 11.82 3.87 -19.47
N THR A 253 13.00 4.01 -20.09
CA THR A 253 13.84 5.20 -19.95
C THR A 253 13.24 6.44 -20.61
N THR A 254 12.53 6.27 -21.72
CA THR A 254 12.03 7.41 -22.51
C THR A 254 10.59 7.79 -22.20
N ALA A 255 9.77 6.86 -21.75
CA ALA A 255 8.35 7.06 -21.49
C ALA A 255 7.95 6.83 -20.01
N GLY A 256 8.83 6.22 -19.22
CA GLY A 256 8.56 5.96 -17.82
C GLY A 256 8.76 7.18 -16.92
N HIS A 257 8.04 7.19 -15.79
CA HIS A 257 8.07 8.27 -14.82
C HIS A 257 8.45 7.73 -13.43
N LEU A 258 9.50 8.29 -12.84
CA LEU A 258 9.83 7.98 -11.45
C LEU A 258 8.75 8.55 -10.52
N ARG A 259 8.31 7.71 -9.61
CA ARG A 259 7.35 8.01 -8.55
C ARG A 259 7.93 7.58 -7.20
N ASN A 260 7.44 8.14 -6.14
CA ASN A 260 7.88 7.78 -4.81
C ASN A 260 6.67 7.35 -3.95
N GLY A 261 6.84 6.25 -3.21
CA GLY A 261 6.07 5.99 -2.01
C GLY A 261 6.75 6.67 -0.82
N ALA A 262 6.85 5.99 0.33
CA ALA A 262 7.53 6.52 1.50
C ALA A 262 9.01 6.84 1.21
N ILE A 263 9.40 8.10 1.35
CA ILE A 263 10.80 8.57 1.34
C ILE A 263 11.03 9.57 2.48
N TRP A 264 10.63 9.22 3.68
CA TRP A 264 10.55 10.13 4.82
C TRP A 264 11.82 10.92 5.07
N TYR A 265 11.61 12.13 5.61
CA TYR A 265 12.69 13.05 5.92
C TYR A 265 13.69 12.47 6.94
N VAL A 266 14.97 12.77 6.69
CA VAL A 266 16.13 12.37 7.51
C VAL A 266 16.04 12.97 8.92
N GLY A 267 16.09 12.14 9.94
CA GLY A 267 16.07 12.59 11.36
C GLY A 267 15.59 11.52 12.33
N ARG A 268 15.07 10.39 11.84
CA ARG A 268 14.84 9.21 12.66
C ARG A 268 16.11 8.35 12.67
N GLU A 269 16.52 7.86 13.85
CA GLU A 269 17.69 6.98 14.02
C GLU A 269 17.54 5.65 13.26
N GLU A 270 16.31 5.23 12.98
CA GLU A 270 15.99 4.09 12.13
C GLU A 270 15.39 4.62 10.82
N HIS A 271 16.18 4.62 9.77
CA HIS A 271 15.70 4.96 8.43
C HIS A 271 14.71 3.90 7.94
N PRO A 272 13.44 4.25 7.74
CA PRO A 272 12.52 3.36 7.05
C PRO A 272 13.03 3.11 5.62
N PRO A 273 12.63 2.02 5.01
CA PRO A 273 13.00 1.77 3.64
C PRO A 273 12.43 2.85 2.72
N ILE A 274 13.22 3.20 1.72
CA ILE A 274 12.85 4.14 0.68
C ILE A 274 12.08 3.39 -0.41
N VAL A 275 10.89 3.85 -0.74
CA VAL A 275 10.01 3.26 -1.74
C VAL A 275 10.05 4.06 -3.03
N VAL A 276 10.51 3.43 -4.11
CA VAL A 276 10.58 4.03 -5.45
C VAL A 276 9.77 3.20 -6.43
N GLY A 277 8.97 3.85 -7.25
CA GLY A 277 8.25 3.24 -8.35
C GLY A 277 8.70 3.76 -9.71
N LEU A 278 8.70 2.90 -10.72
CA LEU A 278 8.74 3.32 -12.12
C LEU A 278 7.37 3.07 -12.76
N GLU A 279 6.66 4.15 -13.03
CA GLU A 279 5.41 4.12 -13.78
C GLU A 279 5.70 4.02 -15.27
N VAL A 280 5.12 3.01 -15.91
CA VAL A 280 5.29 2.74 -17.34
C VAL A 280 3.93 2.82 -18.03
N PRO A 281 3.70 3.82 -18.89
CA PRO A 281 2.48 3.88 -19.68
C PRO A 281 2.46 2.76 -20.73
N THR A 282 1.31 2.13 -20.92
CA THR A 282 1.13 1.08 -21.92
C THR A 282 -0.11 1.32 -22.79
N PRO A 283 -0.20 2.48 -23.48
CA PRO A 283 -1.37 2.85 -24.26
C PRO A 283 -1.62 1.93 -25.48
N PHE A 284 -0.65 1.09 -25.81
CA PHE A 284 -0.72 0.09 -26.87
C PHE A 284 -1.26 -1.27 -26.40
N LEU A 285 -1.46 -1.46 -25.10
CA LEU A 285 -2.13 -2.62 -24.51
C LEU A 285 -3.59 -2.23 -24.22
N THR A 286 -4.48 -2.44 -25.17
CA THR A 286 -5.93 -2.18 -25.03
C THR A 286 -6.69 -3.48 -24.82
#